data_69f67dfa9ca13f9c4436a26b275d206e
#
_entry.id   69f67dfa9ca13f9c4436a26b275d206e
#
_cell.length_a   1.000
_cell.length_b   1.000
_cell.length_c   1.000
_cell.angle_alpha   90.00
_cell.angle_beta   90.00
_cell.angle_gamma   90.00
#
_symmetry.space_group_name_H-M   'P 1'
#
loop_
_entity.id
_entity.type
_entity.pdbx_description
1 polymer ?
#
loop_
_entity_poly.entity_id
_entity_poly.type
_entity_poly.pdbx_seq_one_letter_code
_entity_poly.pdbx_strand_id
1 'polypeptide(L)'
;MEELGNIAVFLAGWNSEYQTRLINGIIRKAKEANYAISIFSCQAGSEISDKHVLGENKIYSLANLSRFDGVILATNTIWEKPTKEEIIRRIHHAGIPAVSFEEKVEGLSLIGIDNYKAMREMIEHVDSHGYHPIHFVAANATNEESNIRQKAFEDFVEE
;
A
#
# COMPACT_ATOMS: atom_id res chain seq x y z
N MET A 1 8.32 31.89 -11.81
CA MET A 1 8.23 30.43 -11.91
C MET A 1 7.44 30.00 -10.69
N GLU A 2 6.30 29.35 -10.89
CA GLU A 2 5.62 28.73 -9.75
C GLU A 2 6.55 27.69 -9.13
N GLU A 3 6.65 27.72 -7.81
CA GLU A 3 7.47 26.77 -7.06
C GLU A 3 6.84 25.37 -7.22
N LEU A 4 7.63 24.42 -7.67
CA LEU A 4 7.18 23.05 -7.91
C LEU A 4 6.96 22.38 -6.55
N GLY A 5 5.73 21.95 -6.25
CA GLY A 5 5.46 21.16 -5.05
C GLY A 5 6.23 19.83 -5.07
N ASN A 6 6.48 19.23 -3.92
CA ASN A 6 7.30 18.04 -3.80
C ASN A 6 6.63 16.99 -2.90
N ILE A 7 6.44 15.77 -3.42
CA ILE A 7 5.79 14.68 -2.69
C ILE A 7 6.79 13.52 -2.51
N ALA A 8 6.90 13.03 -1.27
CA ALA A 8 7.64 11.84 -0.95
C ALA A 8 6.75 10.59 -1.14
N VAL A 9 7.27 9.57 -1.82
CA VAL A 9 6.58 8.28 -2.00
C VAL A 9 7.42 7.19 -1.34
N PHE A 10 6.83 6.48 -0.39
CA PHE A 10 7.45 5.35 0.30
C PHE A 10 6.81 4.05 -0.15
N LEU A 11 7.60 3.12 -0.67
CA LEU A 11 7.16 1.79 -1.06
C LEU A 11 8.32 0.79 -0.98
N ALA A 12 8.00 -0.50 -0.94
CA ALA A 12 8.99 -1.55 -1.14
C ALA A 12 8.76 -2.25 -2.48
N GLY A 13 9.85 -2.59 -3.17
CA GLY A 13 9.82 -3.19 -4.49
C GLY A 13 9.35 -2.21 -5.56
N TRP A 14 10.14 -2.06 -6.60
CA TRP A 14 9.83 -1.15 -7.72
C TRP A 14 9.68 -1.90 -9.06
N ASN A 15 10.00 -3.19 -9.07
CA ASN A 15 10.15 -4.01 -10.26
C ASN A 15 8.99 -4.98 -10.52
N SER A 16 7.98 -5.04 -9.66
CA SER A 16 6.77 -5.79 -9.95
C SER A 16 5.81 -4.98 -10.82
N GLU A 17 4.90 -5.68 -11.49
CA GLU A 17 3.89 -5.04 -12.33
C GLU A 17 2.99 -4.10 -11.52
N TYR A 18 2.59 -4.52 -10.32
CA TYR A 18 1.77 -3.72 -9.42
C TYR A 18 2.44 -2.39 -9.04
N GLN A 19 3.67 -2.46 -8.49
CA GLN A 19 4.39 -1.25 -8.09
C GLN A 19 4.69 -0.34 -9.29
N THR A 20 5.05 -0.92 -10.44
CA THR A 20 5.31 -0.14 -11.65
C THR A 20 4.07 0.62 -12.11
N ARG A 21 2.90 -0.02 -12.11
CA ARG A 21 1.63 0.63 -12.47
C ARG A 21 1.25 1.72 -11.47
N LEU A 22 1.40 1.46 -10.16
CA LEU A 22 1.16 2.42 -9.10
C LEU A 22 2.04 3.66 -9.25
N ILE A 23 3.36 3.47 -9.37
CA ILE A 23 4.33 4.55 -9.53
C ILE A 23 4.02 5.39 -10.78
N ASN A 24 3.77 4.75 -11.91
CA ASN A 24 3.44 5.46 -13.16
C ASN A 24 2.15 6.28 -13.02
N GLY A 25 1.15 5.76 -12.32
CA GLY A 25 -0.08 6.49 -12.02
C GLY A 25 0.18 7.74 -11.16
N ILE A 26 0.98 7.58 -10.10
CA ILE A 26 1.39 8.67 -9.21
C ILE A 26 2.16 9.74 -9.98
N ILE A 27 3.20 9.36 -10.73
CA ILE A 27 4.03 10.29 -11.50
C ILE A 27 3.18 11.09 -12.50
N ARG A 28 2.29 10.41 -13.23
CA ARG A 28 1.41 11.07 -14.19
C ARG A 28 0.53 12.13 -13.52
N LYS A 29 -0.11 11.78 -12.40
CA LYS A 29 -1.00 12.71 -11.68
C LYS A 29 -0.24 13.83 -10.99
N ALA A 30 0.91 13.55 -10.43
CA ALA A 30 1.77 14.59 -9.85
C ALA A 30 2.21 15.60 -10.90
N LYS A 31 2.62 15.15 -12.09
CA LYS A 31 2.99 16.02 -13.20
C LYS A 31 1.83 16.91 -13.67
N GLU A 32 0.60 16.35 -13.76
CA GLU A 32 -0.60 17.12 -14.09
C GLU A 32 -0.91 18.20 -13.04
N ALA A 33 -0.59 17.93 -11.76
CA ALA A 33 -0.81 18.81 -10.62
C ALA A 33 0.40 19.72 -10.27
N ASN A 34 1.43 19.75 -11.11
CA ASN A 34 2.67 20.52 -10.91
C ASN A 34 3.43 20.13 -9.64
N TYR A 35 3.55 18.81 -9.37
CA TYR A 35 4.38 18.26 -8.27
C TYR A 35 5.54 17.43 -8.79
N ALA A 36 6.69 17.59 -8.14
CA ALA A 36 7.80 16.66 -8.25
C ALA A 36 7.58 15.45 -7.33
N ILE A 37 8.08 14.28 -7.72
CA ILE A 37 7.99 13.05 -6.93
C ILE A 37 9.39 12.59 -6.57
N SER A 38 9.61 12.34 -5.28
CA SER A 38 10.81 11.69 -4.76
C SER A 38 10.43 10.31 -4.21
N ILE A 39 10.96 9.25 -4.84
CA ILE A 39 10.62 7.88 -4.50
C ILE A 39 11.70 7.29 -3.59
N PHE A 40 11.31 6.81 -2.43
CA PHE A 40 12.13 6.08 -1.47
C PHE A 40 11.69 4.62 -1.48
N SER A 41 12.49 3.77 -2.10
CA SER A 41 12.16 2.36 -2.26
C SER A 41 13.35 1.47 -1.89
N CYS A 42 13.10 0.45 -1.05
CA CYS A 42 14.00 -0.68 -0.92
C CYS A 42 13.63 -1.76 -1.94
N GLN A 43 14.53 -2.70 -2.16
CA GLN A 43 14.19 -3.92 -2.88
C GLN A 43 13.21 -4.71 -2.00
N ALA A 44 12.06 -5.14 -2.53
CA ALA A 44 11.05 -5.85 -1.75
C ALA A 44 11.70 -7.00 -0.98
N GLY A 45 11.73 -6.87 0.33
CA GLY A 45 12.24 -7.91 1.19
C GLY A 45 11.34 -9.13 1.08
N SER A 46 11.93 -10.28 0.81
CA SER A 46 11.37 -11.53 1.26
C SER A 46 11.28 -11.51 2.79
N GLU A 47 10.52 -12.43 3.40
CA GLU A 47 10.37 -12.61 4.85
C GLU A 47 11.70 -12.85 5.61
N ILE A 48 12.84 -12.63 4.98
CA ILE A 48 14.18 -12.88 5.49
C ILE A 48 14.64 -11.64 6.26
N SER A 49 14.78 -11.77 7.55
CA SER A 49 15.48 -10.83 8.44
C SER A 49 17.00 -10.82 8.16
N ASP A 50 17.38 -10.66 6.92
CA ASP A 50 18.79 -10.52 6.55
C ASP A 50 19.25 -9.09 6.89
N LYS A 51 20.49 -8.99 7.38
CA LYS A 51 21.14 -7.69 7.65
C LYS A 51 21.16 -6.78 6.42
N HIS A 52 21.12 -7.34 5.22
CA HIS A 52 20.99 -6.59 3.97
C HIS A 52 19.63 -5.89 3.87
N VAL A 53 18.52 -6.59 4.15
CA VAL A 53 17.17 -6.02 4.13
C VAL A 53 17.04 -4.88 5.13
N LEU A 54 17.57 -5.07 6.35
CA LEU A 54 17.61 -4.01 7.36
C LEU A 54 18.48 -2.82 6.93
N GLY A 55 19.55 -3.08 6.16
CA GLY A 55 20.40 -2.04 5.57
C GLY A 55 19.65 -1.25 4.48
N GLU A 56 18.96 -1.94 3.60
CA GLU A 56 18.18 -1.32 2.52
C GLU A 56 17.02 -0.46 3.06
N ASN A 57 16.34 -0.91 4.12
CA ASN A 57 15.25 -0.16 4.75
C ASN A 57 15.68 1.21 5.27
N LYS A 58 16.99 1.44 5.46
CA LYS A 58 17.51 2.77 5.83
C LYS A 58 17.28 3.83 4.75
N ILE A 59 16.98 3.44 3.52
CA ILE A 59 16.63 4.39 2.44
C ILE A 59 15.48 5.31 2.90
N TYR A 60 14.52 4.78 3.65
CA TYR A 60 13.39 5.55 4.13
C TYR A 60 13.80 6.65 5.11
N SER A 61 14.88 6.47 5.87
CA SER A 61 15.40 7.47 6.80
C SER A 61 16.07 8.65 6.11
N LEU A 62 16.44 8.52 4.84
CA LEU A 62 17.08 9.61 4.06
C LEU A 62 16.08 10.72 3.70
N ALA A 63 14.79 10.42 3.69
CA ALA A 63 13.76 11.43 3.42
C ALA A 63 13.73 12.47 4.54
N ASN A 64 14.14 13.70 4.26
CA ASN A 64 13.88 14.84 5.15
C ASN A 64 12.47 15.36 4.87
N LEU A 65 11.49 14.93 5.69
CA LEU A 65 10.07 15.21 5.46
C LEU A 65 9.73 16.71 5.52
N SER A 66 10.54 17.53 6.17
CA SER A 66 10.31 19.00 6.17
C SER A 66 10.49 19.66 4.80
N ARG A 67 10.98 18.92 3.81
CA ARG A 67 11.18 19.40 2.43
C ARG A 67 10.08 18.94 1.46
N PHE A 68 9.04 18.32 1.98
CA PHE A 68 7.93 17.78 1.20
C PHE A 68 6.61 18.42 1.60
N ASP A 69 5.72 18.60 0.64
CA ASP A 69 4.37 19.12 0.85
C ASP A 69 3.38 17.99 1.19
N GLY A 70 3.76 16.74 0.96
CA GLY A 70 2.95 15.59 1.28
C GLY A 70 3.68 14.26 1.13
N VAL A 71 3.04 13.22 1.66
CA VAL A 71 3.55 11.85 1.62
C VAL A 71 2.53 10.89 1.03
N ILE A 72 3.00 9.99 0.19
CA ILE A 72 2.28 8.79 -0.24
C ILE A 72 2.99 7.58 0.36
N LEU A 73 2.29 6.79 1.18
CA LEU A 73 2.81 5.60 1.83
C LEU A 73 2.09 4.36 1.29
N ALA A 74 2.79 3.55 0.47
CA ALA A 74 2.27 2.27 0.00
C ALA A 74 2.48 1.19 1.08
N THR A 75 1.64 1.23 2.12
CA THR A 75 1.74 0.42 3.34
C THR A 75 1.75 -1.07 3.07
N ASN A 76 0.94 -1.52 2.11
CA ASN A 76 0.82 -2.92 1.71
C ASN A 76 2.09 -3.51 1.06
N THR A 77 3.04 -2.65 0.67
CA THR A 77 4.31 -3.10 0.07
C THR A 77 5.44 -3.21 1.09
N ILE A 78 5.33 -2.55 2.25
CA ILE A 78 6.36 -2.52 3.30
C ILE A 78 6.01 -3.57 4.36
N TRP A 79 6.61 -4.75 4.27
CA TRP A 79 6.27 -5.92 5.09
C TRP A 79 6.89 -5.88 6.48
N GLU A 80 8.05 -5.23 6.61
CA GLU A 80 8.78 -5.15 7.87
C GLU A 80 8.11 -4.15 8.81
N LYS A 81 7.41 -4.68 9.83
CA LYS A 81 6.56 -3.89 10.73
C LYS A 81 7.30 -2.76 11.44
N PRO A 82 8.50 -2.95 12.05
CA PRO A 82 9.23 -1.86 12.68
C PRO A 82 9.60 -0.73 11.71
N THR A 83 9.98 -1.04 10.48
CA THR A 83 10.25 -0.02 9.45
C THR A 83 9.00 0.78 9.10
N LYS A 84 7.86 0.09 8.91
CA LYS A 84 6.58 0.75 8.63
C LYS A 84 6.16 1.68 9.78
N GLU A 85 6.23 1.21 11.01
CA GLU A 85 5.91 2.00 12.20
C GLU A 85 6.81 3.24 12.33
N GLU A 86 8.10 3.11 12.03
CA GLU A 86 9.04 4.23 12.06
C GLU A 86 8.71 5.28 10.99
N ILE A 87 8.36 4.86 9.78
CA ILE A 87 7.93 5.79 8.71
C ILE A 87 6.68 6.54 9.15
N ILE A 88 5.67 5.83 9.67
CA ILE A 88 4.41 6.41 10.14
C ILE A 88 4.67 7.42 11.27
N ARG A 89 5.50 7.06 12.26
CA ARG A 89 5.88 7.96 13.37
C ARG A 89 6.54 9.25 12.84
N ARG A 90 7.40 9.15 11.84
CA ARG A 90 8.06 10.32 11.24
C ARG A 90 7.08 11.19 10.46
N ILE A 91 6.12 10.59 9.76
CA ILE A 91 5.06 11.33 9.06
C ILE A 91 4.23 12.13 10.08
N HIS A 92 3.80 11.50 11.16
CA HIS A 92 3.04 12.18 12.23
C HIS A 92 3.86 13.32 12.87
N HIS A 93 5.15 13.09 13.14
CA HIS A 93 6.01 14.13 13.70
C HIS A 93 6.20 15.32 12.75
N ALA A 94 6.25 15.08 11.46
CA ALA A 94 6.40 16.13 10.45
C ALA A 94 5.11 16.97 10.28
N GLY A 95 3.95 16.41 10.61
CA GLY A 95 2.66 17.09 10.53
C GLY A 95 2.23 17.47 9.11
N ILE A 96 2.78 16.81 8.08
CA ILE A 96 2.46 17.06 6.68
C ILE A 96 1.33 16.16 6.21
N PRO A 97 0.53 16.58 5.20
CA PRO A 97 -0.52 15.75 4.63
C PRO A 97 0.02 14.41 4.14
N ALA A 98 -0.68 13.32 4.46
CA ALA A 98 -0.26 12.00 4.03
C ALA A 98 -1.44 11.10 3.68
N VAL A 99 -1.20 10.21 2.72
CA VAL A 99 -2.14 9.14 2.34
C VAL A 99 -1.48 7.77 2.49
N SER A 100 -2.27 6.79 2.91
CA SER A 100 -1.87 5.37 2.94
C SER A 100 -2.62 4.58 1.87
N PHE A 101 -1.96 3.58 1.29
CA PHE A 101 -2.58 2.66 0.34
C PHE A 101 -2.94 1.33 1.02
N GLU A 102 -4.18 0.88 0.79
CA GLU A 102 -4.77 -0.41 1.19
C GLU A 102 -4.89 -0.65 2.70
N GLU A 103 -3.99 -0.14 3.52
CA GLU A 103 -4.00 -0.32 4.97
C GLU A 103 -4.35 1.00 5.67
N LYS A 104 -5.33 0.93 6.57
CA LYS A 104 -5.74 2.10 7.36
C LYS A 104 -4.68 2.45 8.39
N VAL A 105 -4.18 3.67 8.30
CA VAL A 105 -3.26 4.25 9.27
C VAL A 105 -3.95 5.43 9.94
N GLU A 106 -3.93 5.47 11.28
CA GLU A 106 -4.50 6.58 12.03
C GLU A 106 -3.83 7.91 11.63
N GLY A 107 -4.64 8.94 11.41
CA GLY A 107 -4.15 10.27 11.00
C GLY A 107 -3.76 10.41 9.53
N LEU A 108 -3.81 9.35 8.73
CA LEU A 108 -3.60 9.38 7.28
C LEU A 108 -4.92 9.13 6.53
N SER A 109 -5.05 9.74 5.36
CA SER A 109 -6.17 9.43 4.46
C SER A 109 -5.93 8.09 3.78
N LEU A 110 -6.94 7.20 3.79
CA LEU A 110 -6.85 5.89 3.13
C LEU A 110 -7.26 5.98 1.66
N ILE A 111 -6.45 5.38 0.80
CA ILE A 111 -6.80 5.05 -0.58
C ILE A 111 -6.69 3.54 -0.73
N GLY A 112 -7.77 2.88 -1.08
CA GLY A 112 -7.79 1.43 -1.21
C GLY A 112 -8.98 0.92 -2.01
N ILE A 113 -9.04 -0.38 -2.20
CA ILE A 113 -10.14 -1.09 -2.85
C ILE A 113 -11.09 -1.61 -1.76
N ASP A 114 -12.39 -1.55 -2.01
CA ASP A 114 -13.36 -2.27 -1.19
C ASP A 114 -13.27 -3.78 -1.49
N ASN A 115 -12.34 -4.43 -0.81
CA ASN A 115 -12.04 -5.85 -0.98
C ASN A 115 -13.21 -6.74 -0.59
N TYR A 116 -14.02 -6.31 0.38
CA TYR A 116 -15.21 -7.07 0.79
C TYR A 116 -16.26 -7.07 -0.32
N LYS A 117 -16.62 -5.89 -0.79
CA LYS A 117 -17.61 -5.73 -1.87
C LYS A 117 -17.16 -6.40 -3.16
N ALA A 118 -15.92 -6.20 -3.57
CA ALA A 118 -15.38 -6.80 -4.78
C ALA A 118 -15.40 -8.35 -4.72
N MET A 119 -15.11 -8.92 -3.54
CA MET A 119 -15.16 -10.37 -3.36
C MET A 119 -16.60 -10.89 -3.36
N ARG A 120 -17.53 -10.18 -2.71
CA ARG A 120 -18.97 -10.53 -2.74
C ARG A 120 -19.49 -10.56 -4.17
N GLU A 121 -19.27 -9.51 -4.94
CA GLU A 121 -19.71 -9.42 -6.34
C GLU A 121 -19.15 -10.57 -7.20
N MET A 122 -17.87 -10.94 -6.96
CA MET A 122 -17.26 -12.05 -7.69
C MET A 122 -17.88 -13.39 -7.33
N ILE A 123 -18.14 -13.68 -6.05
CA ILE A 123 -18.73 -14.94 -5.60
C ILE A 123 -20.17 -15.06 -6.11
N GLU A 124 -20.97 -14.01 -5.96
CA GLU A 124 -22.34 -13.94 -6.47
C GLU A 124 -22.39 -14.17 -7.98
N HIS A 125 -21.42 -13.65 -8.71
CA HIS A 125 -21.30 -13.91 -10.14
C HIS A 125 -21.02 -15.39 -10.44
N VAL A 126 -20.06 -16.02 -9.75
CA VAL A 126 -19.74 -17.45 -9.92
C VAL A 126 -20.94 -18.33 -9.56
N ASP A 127 -21.63 -18.03 -8.47
CA ASP A 127 -22.82 -18.72 -7.99
C ASP A 127 -23.96 -18.64 -9.01
N SER A 128 -24.19 -17.45 -9.58
CA SER A 128 -25.23 -17.22 -10.59
C SER A 128 -25.07 -18.09 -11.86
N HIS A 129 -23.86 -18.58 -12.11
CA HIS A 129 -23.58 -19.52 -13.19
C HIS A 129 -23.79 -21.00 -12.79
N GLY A 130 -24.18 -21.28 -11.56
CA GLY A 130 -24.44 -22.63 -11.05
C GLY A 130 -23.18 -23.45 -10.79
N TYR A 131 -22.03 -22.82 -10.61
CA TYR A 131 -20.80 -23.52 -10.27
C TYR A 131 -20.74 -23.88 -8.78
N HIS A 132 -20.95 -25.15 -8.47
CA HIS A 132 -20.89 -25.68 -7.10
C HIS A 132 -20.10 -27.00 -7.04
N PRO A 133 -19.37 -27.28 -5.94
CA PRO A 133 -19.08 -26.37 -4.82
C PRO A 133 -18.05 -25.28 -5.18
N ILE A 134 -18.13 -24.14 -4.51
CA ILE A 134 -17.15 -23.07 -4.61
C ILE A 134 -16.12 -23.24 -3.49
N HIS A 135 -14.84 -23.18 -3.82
CA HIS A 135 -13.74 -23.27 -2.86
C HIS A 135 -12.94 -21.96 -2.83
N PHE A 136 -12.64 -21.49 -1.63
CA PHE A 136 -11.78 -20.32 -1.42
C PHE A 136 -10.39 -20.76 -0.94
N VAL A 137 -9.36 -20.28 -1.61
CA VAL A 137 -7.96 -20.48 -1.19
C VAL A 137 -7.46 -19.19 -0.58
N ALA A 138 -7.36 -19.15 0.76
CA ALA A 138 -6.88 -18.00 1.50
C ALA A 138 -5.35 -17.84 1.38
N ALA A 139 -4.89 -16.61 1.42
CA ALA A 139 -3.47 -16.30 1.61
C ALA A 139 -3.08 -16.37 3.10
N ASN A 140 -1.85 -15.96 3.42
CA ASN A 140 -1.37 -15.92 4.80
C ASN A 140 -2.24 -14.97 5.65
N ALA A 141 -2.59 -15.39 6.86
CA ALA A 141 -3.42 -14.65 7.83
C ALA A 141 -2.85 -13.27 8.23
N THR A 142 -1.59 -12.99 7.94
CA THR A 142 -0.98 -11.67 8.15
C THR A 142 -1.37 -10.63 7.11
N ASN A 143 -2.04 -11.04 6.02
CA ASN A 143 -2.49 -10.14 4.96
C ASN A 143 -3.93 -9.70 5.21
N GLU A 144 -4.12 -8.44 5.61
CA GLU A 144 -5.44 -7.87 5.95
C GLU A 144 -6.41 -7.90 4.78
N GLU A 145 -5.96 -7.60 3.55
CA GLU A 145 -6.81 -7.66 2.36
C GLU A 145 -7.33 -9.08 2.10
N SER A 146 -6.47 -10.09 2.30
CA SER A 146 -6.88 -11.49 2.17
C SER A 146 -7.90 -11.89 3.23
N ASN A 147 -7.74 -11.44 4.47
CA ASN A 147 -8.68 -11.71 5.55
C ASN A 147 -10.06 -11.07 5.28
N ILE A 148 -10.08 -9.85 4.72
CA ILE A 148 -11.34 -9.19 4.32
C ILE A 148 -12.05 -9.98 3.22
N ARG A 149 -11.30 -10.46 2.21
CA ARG A 149 -11.86 -11.29 1.13
C ARG A 149 -12.35 -12.64 1.63
N GLN A 150 -11.61 -13.27 2.55
CA GLN A 150 -12.03 -14.52 3.20
C GLN A 150 -13.33 -14.32 3.98
N LYS A 151 -13.42 -13.24 4.76
CA LYS A 151 -14.65 -12.91 5.48
C LYS A 151 -15.84 -12.75 4.54
N ALA A 152 -15.66 -12.05 3.43
CA ALA A 152 -16.72 -11.89 2.43
C ALA A 152 -17.20 -13.23 1.84
N PHE A 153 -16.28 -14.21 1.68
CA PHE A 153 -16.60 -15.55 1.25
C PHE A 153 -17.38 -16.33 2.34
N GLU A 154 -16.89 -16.28 3.59
CA GLU A 154 -17.55 -16.94 4.73
C GLU A 154 -18.99 -16.42 4.93
N ASP A 155 -19.16 -15.09 4.92
CA ASP A 155 -20.47 -14.46 5.05
C ASP A 155 -21.44 -14.86 3.90
N PHE A 156 -20.91 -15.07 2.69
CA PHE A 156 -21.73 -15.56 1.56
C PHE A 156 -22.18 -17.00 1.75
N VAL A 157 -21.34 -17.86 2.31
CA VAL A 157 -21.66 -19.29 2.53
C VAL A 157 -22.66 -19.48 3.67
N GLU A 158 -22.70 -18.53 4.63
CA GLU A 158 -23.64 -18.57 5.77
C GLU A 158 -25.06 -18.06 5.42
N GLU A 159 -25.25 -17.36 4.29
CA GLU A 159 -26.53 -16.85 3.79
C GLU A 159 -27.33 -17.91 3.04
#